data_114ee61e62f20da3f2216b316f5d2aab
#
_entry.id   114ee61e62f20da3f2216b316f5d2aab
#
_cell.length_a   1.000
_cell.length_b   1.000
_cell.length_c   1.000
_cell.angle_alpha   90.00
_cell.angle_beta   90.00
_cell.angle_gamma   90.00
#
_symmetry.space_group_name_H-M   'P 1'
#
loop_
_entity.id
_entity.type
_entity.pdbx_description
1 polymer ?
#
loop_
_entity_poly.entity_id
_entity_poly.type
_entity_poly.pdbx_seq_one_letter_code
_entity_poly.pdbx_strand_id
1 'polypeptide(L)'
;MINVGSATVYPNEAPQPLSEPSIGDGPLEGPIEGYALSKYVVYRACEMANEQHNVSFKTILPCNLFGPYDNFSLETGHMLPAILHRMHQAKQNDDASVTIWGDGTAKREFLYAPDLADFICFAIDNFEALPGVMNVGSGLEISVNAMHKHMAKVIGYLGEFQHDMSKPVGRLRRCLDLRHQESLGWSPKTAFQDALELTYDYMRRSLE
;
A
#
# COMPACT_ATOMS: atom_id res chain seq x y z
N MET A 1 -10.23 8.55 -19.26
CA MET A 1 -9.46 7.34 -18.83
C MET A 1 -8.97 7.54 -17.40
N ILE A 2 -8.99 6.51 -16.57
CA ILE A 2 -8.36 6.53 -15.24
C ILE A 2 -7.09 5.67 -15.30
N ASN A 3 -5.93 6.28 -15.01
CA ASN A 3 -4.65 5.60 -14.86
C ASN A 3 -4.47 5.21 -13.39
N VAL A 4 -4.19 3.94 -13.14
CA VAL A 4 -3.82 3.45 -11.80
C VAL A 4 -2.30 3.54 -11.65
N GLY A 5 -1.85 4.63 -11.07
CA GLY A 5 -0.46 4.89 -10.72
C GLY A 5 -0.01 4.16 -9.47
N SER A 6 0.85 4.80 -8.69
CA SER A 6 1.33 4.28 -7.40
C SER A 6 1.94 5.42 -6.57
N ALA A 7 1.81 5.38 -5.27
CA ALA A 7 2.51 6.29 -4.36
C ALA A 7 4.06 6.17 -4.43
N THR A 8 4.61 5.23 -5.18
CA THR A 8 6.06 5.13 -5.42
C THR A 8 6.62 6.27 -6.28
N VAL A 9 5.75 7.03 -6.97
CA VAL A 9 6.17 8.20 -7.78
C VAL A 9 6.66 9.39 -6.94
N TYR A 10 6.40 9.38 -5.64
CA TYR A 10 6.89 10.43 -4.76
C TYR A 10 8.39 10.32 -4.50
N PRO A 11 9.10 11.47 -4.48
CA PRO A 11 10.52 11.50 -4.13
C PRO A 11 10.82 10.85 -2.79
N ASN A 12 12.04 10.34 -2.65
CA ASN A 12 12.47 9.70 -1.41
C ASN A 12 12.35 10.61 -0.19
N GLU A 13 12.69 11.88 -0.34
CA GLU A 13 12.71 12.88 0.73
C GLU A 13 11.44 13.77 0.75
N ALA A 14 10.37 13.37 0.05
CA ALA A 14 9.15 14.15 0.04
C ALA A 14 8.56 14.31 1.46
N PRO A 15 8.07 15.51 1.82
CA PRO A 15 7.44 15.77 3.10
C PRO A 15 6.25 14.84 3.36
N GLN A 16 5.99 14.56 4.63
CA GLN A 16 4.89 13.69 5.05
C GLN A 16 3.78 14.51 5.74
N PRO A 17 2.50 14.24 5.43
CA PRO A 17 2.00 13.25 4.47
C PRO A 17 2.34 13.62 3.02
N LEU A 18 2.47 12.60 2.15
CA LEU A 18 2.79 12.78 0.73
C LEU A 18 1.64 13.47 0.01
N SER A 19 1.88 14.65 -0.55
CA SER A 19 0.89 15.43 -1.29
C SER A 19 1.26 15.57 -2.76
N GLU A 20 0.26 15.62 -3.64
CA GLU A 20 0.42 15.57 -5.09
C GLU A 20 1.38 16.63 -5.66
N PRO A 21 1.42 17.87 -5.13
CA PRO A 21 2.38 18.88 -5.61
C PRO A 21 3.86 18.48 -5.48
N SER A 22 4.20 17.53 -4.61
CA SER A 22 5.59 17.09 -4.45
C SER A 22 6.04 16.01 -5.44
N ILE A 23 5.18 15.60 -6.38
CA ILE A 23 5.54 14.63 -7.42
C ILE A 23 6.58 15.26 -8.36
N GLY A 24 7.74 14.62 -8.48
CA GLY A 24 8.82 15.08 -9.36
C GLY A 24 9.81 16.05 -8.71
N ASP A 25 9.65 16.44 -7.45
CA ASP A 25 10.52 17.40 -6.75
C ASP A 25 11.86 16.79 -6.28
N GLY A 26 12.17 15.55 -6.64
CA GLY A 26 13.41 14.92 -6.24
C GLY A 26 13.57 13.48 -6.74
N PRO A 27 14.66 12.81 -6.35
CA PRO A 27 14.96 11.45 -6.79
C PRO A 27 13.96 10.43 -6.25
N LEU A 28 13.66 9.43 -7.07
CA LEU A 28 12.84 8.29 -6.69
C LEU A 28 13.61 7.37 -5.72
N GLU A 29 12.90 6.44 -5.09
CA GLU A 29 13.51 5.49 -4.16
C GLU A 29 14.32 4.42 -4.89
N GLY A 30 15.66 4.40 -4.70
CA GLY A 30 16.61 3.60 -5.48
C GLY A 30 16.25 2.11 -5.63
N PRO A 31 15.94 1.36 -4.56
CA PRO A 31 15.63 -0.07 -4.68
C PRO A 31 14.42 -0.41 -5.56
N ILE A 32 13.49 0.54 -5.75
CA ILE A 32 12.27 0.37 -6.56
C ILE A 32 12.18 1.38 -7.71
N GLU A 33 13.30 2.05 -8.03
CA GLU A 33 13.33 3.14 -9.00
C GLU A 33 12.76 2.76 -10.36
N GLY A 34 13.09 1.58 -10.89
CA GLY A 34 12.57 1.13 -12.18
C GLY A 34 11.04 1.03 -12.22
N TYR A 35 10.43 0.50 -11.17
CA TYR A 35 8.98 0.47 -11.04
C TYR A 35 8.40 1.88 -10.85
N ALA A 36 8.97 2.66 -9.95
CA ALA A 36 8.53 4.03 -9.69
C ALA A 36 8.60 4.90 -10.96
N LEU A 37 9.71 4.80 -11.72
CA LEU A 37 9.88 5.50 -12.99
C LEU A 37 8.82 5.08 -14.01
N SER A 38 8.51 3.80 -14.14
CA SER A 38 7.46 3.33 -15.06
C SER A 38 6.09 3.96 -14.75
N LYS A 39 5.73 4.05 -13.47
CA LYS A 39 4.49 4.69 -13.01
C LYS A 39 4.52 6.21 -13.20
N TYR A 40 5.65 6.85 -12.96
CA TYR A 40 5.85 8.28 -13.16
C TYR A 40 5.73 8.67 -14.65
N VAL A 41 6.34 7.91 -15.55
CA VAL A 41 6.26 8.18 -17.00
C VAL A 41 4.81 8.13 -17.49
N VAL A 42 4.02 7.14 -17.07
CA VAL A 42 2.61 7.05 -17.47
C VAL A 42 1.79 8.21 -16.89
N TYR A 43 2.02 8.59 -15.63
CA TYR A 43 1.40 9.77 -15.03
C TYR A 43 1.71 11.04 -15.85
N ARG A 44 2.98 11.30 -16.17
CA ARG A 44 3.38 12.45 -16.98
C ARG A 44 2.80 12.41 -18.39
N ALA A 45 2.73 11.24 -19.02
CA ALA A 45 2.11 11.07 -20.32
C ALA A 45 0.61 11.45 -20.29
N CYS A 46 -0.11 11.09 -19.22
CA CYS A 46 -1.51 11.49 -19.04
C CYS A 46 -1.65 13.01 -18.92
N GLU A 47 -0.79 13.68 -18.14
CA GLU A 47 -0.80 15.14 -18.01
C GLU A 47 -0.52 15.83 -19.35
N MET A 48 0.53 15.42 -20.05
CA MET A 48 0.89 15.99 -21.36
C MET A 48 -0.20 15.76 -22.40
N ALA A 49 -0.86 14.61 -22.40
CA ALA A 49 -2.00 14.35 -23.29
C ALA A 49 -3.18 15.27 -22.99
N ASN A 50 -3.47 15.53 -21.72
CA ASN A 50 -4.52 16.50 -21.33
C ASN A 50 -4.21 17.90 -21.85
N GLU A 51 -2.96 18.35 -21.69
CA GLU A 51 -2.51 19.68 -22.13
C GLU A 51 -2.53 19.85 -23.65
N GLN A 52 -2.10 18.80 -24.40
CA GLN A 52 -1.89 18.91 -25.85
C GLN A 52 -3.11 18.54 -26.67
N HIS A 53 -3.99 17.68 -26.18
CA HIS A 53 -5.06 17.08 -26.99
C HIS A 53 -6.47 17.34 -26.46
N ASN A 54 -6.61 18.18 -25.42
CA ASN A 54 -7.90 18.49 -24.77
C ASN A 54 -8.70 17.21 -24.40
N VAL A 55 -7.99 16.19 -23.93
CA VAL A 55 -8.59 14.97 -23.39
C VAL A 55 -8.62 15.05 -21.87
N SER A 56 -9.40 14.20 -21.21
CA SER A 56 -9.46 14.12 -19.75
C SER A 56 -8.96 12.76 -19.27
N PHE A 57 -7.69 12.69 -18.88
CA PHE A 57 -7.09 11.54 -18.22
C PHE A 57 -6.86 11.88 -16.76
N LYS A 58 -7.25 10.97 -15.87
CA LYS A 58 -7.09 11.12 -14.43
C LYS A 58 -6.11 10.07 -13.93
N THR A 59 -5.25 10.43 -12.99
CA THR A 59 -4.33 9.48 -12.34
C THR A 59 -4.67 9.34 -10.87
N ILE A 60 -4.87 8.12 -10.41
CA ILE A 60 -5.01 7.80 -8.99
C ILE A 60 -3.72 7.15 -8.49
N LEU A 61 -3.27 7.55 -7.30
CA LEU A 61 -2.04 7.09 -6.67
C LEU A 61 -2.37 6.31 -5.39
N PRO A 62 -2.65 4.99 -5.49
CA PRO A 62 -2.94 4.21 -4.30
C PRO A 62 -1.73 4.06 -3.39
N CYS A 63 -1.97 3.97 -2.07
CA CYS A 63 -1.01 3.50 -1.08
C CYS A 63 -0.69 2.01 -1.29
N ASN A 64 -0.01 1.35 -0.32
CA ASN A 64 0.26 -0.09 -0.46
C ASN A 64 -1.03 -0.88 -0.44
N LEU A 65 -1.22 -1.72 -1.44
CA LEU A 65 -2.38 -2.59 -1.56
C LEU A 65 -2.09 -3.96 -0.95
N PHE A 66 -3.13 -4.62 -0.46
CA PHE A 66 -3.12 -6.01 -0.03
C PHE A 66 -4.51 -6.63 -0.20
N GLY A 67 -4.60 -7.94 -0.27
CA GLY A 67 -5.90 -8.62 -0.40
C GLY A 67 -5.80 -10.01 -1.02
N PRO A 68 -6.95 -10.62 -1.37
CA PRO A 68 -7.00 -11.82 -2.19
C PRO A 68 -6.23 -11.66 -3.50
N TYR A 69 -5.67 -12.75 -4.01
CA TYR A 69 -4.85 -12.80 -5.24
C TYR A 69 -3.50 -12.09 -5.15
N ASP A 70 -3.06 -11.66 -3.95
CA ASP A 70 -1.73 -11.10 -3.77
C ASP A 70 -0.64 -12.18 -3.93
N ASN A 71 0.61 -11.74 -4.08
CA ASN A 71 1.77 -12.62 -4.10
C ASN A 71 2.22 -12.94 -2.67
N PHE A 72 1.86 -14.12 -2.18
CA PHE A 72 2.23 -14.61 -0.84
C PHE A 72 3.61 -15.29 -0.76
N SER A 73 4.42 -15.22 -1.82
CA SER A 73 5.79 -15.77 -1.81
C SER A 73 6.63 -15.14 -0.71
N LEU A 74 7.40 -15.95 0.00
CA LEU A 74 8.35 -15.47 1.01
C LEU A 74 9.54 -14.72 0.41
N GLU A 75 9.85 -14.96 -0.87
CA GLU A 75 11.01 -14.39 -1.57
C GLU A 75 10.63 -13.15 -2.40
N THR A 76 9.49 -13.20 -3.09
CA THR A 76 9.08 -12.18 -4.08
C THR A 76 7.81 -11.43 -3.69
N GLY A 77 7.13 -11.83 -2.62
CA GLY A 77 5.92 -11.18 -2.13
C GLY A 77 6.21 -9.81 -1.53
N HIS A 78 5.21 -8.93 -1.59
CA HIS A 78 5.26 -7.66 -0.88
C HIS A 78 5.28 -7.89 0.64
N MET A 79 5.67 -6.86 1.39
CA MET A 79 5.91 -6.93 2.83
C MET A 79 4.74 -7.58 3.60
N LEU A 80 3.50 -7.09 3.44
CA LEU A 80 2.35 -7.57 4.20
C LEU A 80 2.03 -9.05 3.89
N PRO A 81 1.82 -9.48 2.63
CA PRO A 81 1.53 -10.87 2.32
C PRO A 81 2.67 -11.83 2.67
N ALA A 82 3.93 -11.42 2.53
CA ALA A 82 5.06 -12.25 2.90
C ALA A 82 5.16 -12.46 4.43
N ILE A 83 4.88 -11.43 5.23
CA ILE A 83 4.83 -11.54 6.70
C ILE A 83 3.67 -12.44 7.14
N LEU A 84 2.50 -12.28 6.51
CA LEU A 84 1.32 -13.11 6.79
C LEU A 84 1.62 -14.60 6.56
N HIS A 85 2.27 -14.93 5.44
CA HIS A 85 2.67 -16.31 5.12
C HIS A 85 3.73 -16.83 6.08
N ARG A 86 4.77 -16.03 6.39
CA ARG A 86 5.83 -16.43 7.36
C ARG A 86 5.23 -16.73 8.73
N MET A 87 4.33 -15.89 9.20
CA MET A 87 3.69 -16.09 10.51
C MET A 87 2.75 -17.30 10.52
N HIS A 88 2.07 -17.58 9.40
CA HIS A 88 1.31 -18.80 9.22
C HIS A 88 2.19 -20.04 9.33
N GLN A 89 3.34 -20.08 8.64
CA GLN A 89 4.31 -21.18 8.76
C GLN A 89 4.86 -21.32 10.17
N ALA A 90 5.20 -20.20 10.82
CA ALA A 90 5.67 -20.24 12.21
C ALA A 90 4.65 -20.86 13.15
N LYS A 91 3.35 -20.57 12.95
CA LYS A 91 2.28 -21.24 13.71
C LYS A 91 2.19 -22.73 13.41
N GLN A 92 2.31 -23.14 12.14
CA GLN A 92 2.26 -24.57 11.77
C GLN A 92 3.43 -25.38 12.32
N ASN A 93 4.59 -24.75 12.43
CA ASN A 93 5.82 -25.37 12.93
C ASN A 93 5.97 -25.28 14.45
N ASP A 94 5.04 -24.66 15.16
CA ASP A 94 5.16 -24.31 16.59
C ASP A 94 6.44 -23.50 16.91
N ASP A 95 6.85 -22.62 15.97
CA ASP A 95 8.01 -21.76 16.15
C ASP A 95 7.79 -20.78 17.33
N ALA A 96 8.76 -20.70 18.23
CA ALA A 96 8.67 -19.87 19.42
C ALA A 96 8.66 -18.38 19.12
N SER A 97 9.21 -17.94 17.98
CA SER A 97 9.27 -16.53 17.62
C SER A 97 9.25 -16.27 16.11
N VAL A 98 8.79 -15.06 15.73
CA VAL A 98 8.89 -14.51 14.38
C VAL A 98 9.75 -13.26 14.41
N THR A 99 10.65 -13.11 13.42
CA THR A 99 11.57 -11.98 13.33
C THR A 99 10.92 -10.78 12.65
N ILE A 100 11.04 -9.61 13.29
CA ILE A 100 10.72 -8.28 12.74
C ILE A 100 12.02 -7.60 12.34
N TRP A 101 12.12 -7.11 11.11
CA TRP A 101 13.29 -6.37 10.64
C TRP A 101 13.33 -4.96 11.23
N GLY A 102 14.47 -4.57 11.78
CA GLY A 102 14.66 -3.32 12.49
C GLY A 102 13.87 -3.28 13.80
N ASP A 103 13.55 -2.08 14.27
CA ASP A 103 12.81 -1.85 15.52
C ASP A 103 11.28 -1.94 15.38
N GLY A 104 10.78 -2.10 14.16
CA GLY A 104 9.35 -2.19 13.86
C GLY A 104 8.56 -0.90 14.07
N THR A 105 9.22 0.25 14.28
CA THR A 105 8.55 1.55 14.49
C THR A 105 8.10 2.21 13.18
N ALA A 106 8.70 1.84 12.05
CA ALA A 106 8.35 2.39 10.75
C ALA A 106 6.86 2.23 10.45
N LYS A 107 6.22 3.30 9.99
CA LYS A 107 4.79 3.35 9.70
C LYS A 107 4.51 3.22 8.22
N ARG A 108 3.46 2.51 7.90
CA ARG A 108 2.96 2.30 6.54
C ARG A 108 1.45 2.47 6.50
N GLU A 109 0.96 2.82 5.34
CA GLU A 109 -0.46 2.85 5.03
C GLU A 109 -0.79 1.71 4.08
N PHE A 110 -1.89 1.01 4.34
CA PHE A 110 -2.37 -0.11 3.53
C PHE A 110 -3.83 0.07 3.18
N LEU A 111 -4.18 -0.19 1.94
CA LEU A 111 -5.55 -0.20 1.46
C LEU A 111 -5.91 -1.61 0.97
N TYR A 112 -7.07 -2.09 1.34
CA TYR A 112 -7.61 -3.36 0.85
C TYR A 112 -7.93 -3.26 -0.65
N ALA A 113 -7.43 -4.19 -1.45
CA ALA A 113 -7.55 -4.11 -2.92
C ALA A 113 -9.01 -4.06 -3.42
N PRO A 114 -9.98 -4.78 -2.83
CA PRO A 114 -11.40 -4.60 -3.16
C PRO A 114 -11.94 -3.20 -2.84
N ASP A 115 -11.45 -2.50 -1.80
CA ASP A 115 -11.83 -1.11 -1.55
C ASP A 115 -11.28 -0.17 -2.63
N LEU A 116 -10.07 -0.44 -3.17
CA LEU A 116 -9.59 0.29 -4.35
C LEU A 116 -10.48 0.03 -5.57
N ALA A 117 -10.97 -1.19 -5.77
CA ALA A 117 -11.90 -1.49 -6.86
C ALA A 117 -13.22 -0.73 -6.68
N ASP A 118 -13.75 -0.65 -5.45
CA ASP A 118 -14.92 0.20 -5.14
C ASP A 118 -14.64 1.68 -5.42
N PHE A 119 -13.44 2.17 -5.03
CA PHE A 119 -13.04 3.55 -5.37
C PHE A 119 -13.01 3.77 -6.89
N ILE A 120 -12.50 2.83 -7.68
CA ILE A 120 -12.46 2.96 -9.14
C ILE A 120 -13.87 3.08 -9.73
N CYS A 121 -14.84 2.29 -9.25
CA CYS A 121 -16.24 2.41 -9.65
C CYS A 121 -16.79 3.79 -9.28
N PHE A 122 -16.58 4.23 -8.03
CA PHE A 122 -16.94 5.58 -7.58
C PHE A 122 -16.30 6.68 -8.45
N ALA A 123 -15.03 6.53 -8.79
CA ALA A 123 -14.28 7.49 -9.63
C ALA A 123 -14.80 7.55 -11.07
N ILE A 124 -15.32 6.45 -11.62
CA ILE A 124 -15.96 6.43 -12.94
C ILE A 124 -17.26 7.24 -12.89
N ASP A 125 -18.09 7.02 -11.86
CA ASP A 125 -19.37 7.71 -11.70
C ASP A 125 -19.19 9.21 -11.40
N ASN A 126 -18.07 9.60 -10.80
CA ASN A 126 -17.74 10.98 -10.41
C ASN A 126 -16.57 11.57 -11.23
N PHE A 127 -16.34 11.09 -12.45
CA PHE A 127 -15.13 11.35 -13.23
C PHE A 127 -14.82 12.84 -13.42
N GLU A 128 -15.81 13.67 -13.65
CA GLU A 128 -15.63 15.11 -13.88
C GLU A 128 -15.21 15.86 -12.60
N ALA A 129 -15.56 15.35 -11.44
CA ALA A 129 -15.17 15.92 -10.14
C ALA A 129 -13.74 15.57 -9.73
N LEU A 130 -13.13 14.56 -10.37
CA LEU A 130 -11.76 14.15 -10.02
C LEU A 130 -10.72 15.19 -10.45
N PRO A 131 -9.73 15.52 -9.62
CA PRO A 131 -8.55 16.27 -10.08
C PRO A 131 -7.75 15.46 -11.11
N GLY A 132 -6.79 16.09 -11.79
CA GLY A 132 -5.90 15.43 -12.76
C GLY A 132 -5.10 14.28 -12.14
N VAL A 133 -4.66 14.46 -10.91
CA VAL A 133 -3.97 13.44 -10.09
C VAL A 133 -4.48 13.52 -8.65
N MET A 134 -4.60 12.36 -7.98
CA MET A 134 -4.98 12.31 -6.58
C MET A 134 -4.50 11.04 -5.88
N ASN A 135 -4.23 11.17 -4.61
CA ASN A 135 -3.95 10.06 -3.72
C ASN A 135 -5.21 9.27 -3.38
N VAL A 136 -5.03 7.95 -3.21
CA VAL A 136 -6.09 7.04 -2.72
C VAL A 136 -5.52 6.14 -1.61
N GLY A 137 -6.10 6.22 -0.44
CA GLY A 137 -5.60 5.51 0.73
C GLY A 137 -6.65 5.20 1.77
N SER A 138 -6.21 4.55 2.83
CA SER A 138 -7.07 4.21 3.97
C SER A 138 -7.09 5.30 5.05
N GLY A 139 -6.08 6.18 5.07
CA GLY A 139 -5.85 7.13 6.17
C GLY A 139 -5.32 6.46 7.46
N LEU A 140 -5.17 5.14 7.47
CA LEU A 140 -4.70 4.39 8.63
C LEU A 140 -3.19 4.17 8.57
N GLU A 141 -2.43 4.90 9.37
CA GLU A 141 -1.01 4.66 9.58
C GLU A 141 -0.80 3.55 10.62
N ILE A 142 -0.15 2.48 10.21
CA ILE A 142 0.13 1.36 11.11
C ILE A 142 1.64 1.09 11.17
N SER A 143 2.20 0.93 12.39
CA SER A 143 3.60 0.52 12.56
C SER A 143 3.78 -0.95 12.19
N VAL A 144 5.00 -1.32 11.79
CA VAL A 144 5.34 -2.72 11.51
C VAL A 144 5.07 -3.60 12.74
N ASN A 145 5.37 -3.11 13.95
CA ASN A 145 5.03 -3.81 15.19
C ASN A 145 3.53 -4.03 15.36
N ALA A 146 2.71 -2.98 15.14
CA ALA A 146 1.26 -3.10 15.26
C ALA A 146 0.69 -4.05 14.20
N MET A 147 1.21 -3.98 12.96
CA MET A 147 0.83 -4.89 11.88
C MET A 147 1.06 -6.35 12.24
N HIS A 148 2.24 -6.69 12.81
CA HIS A 148 2.53 -8.06 13.28
C HIS A 148 1.54 -8.51 14.37
N LYS A 149 1.18 -7.63 15.30
CA LYS A 149 0.17 -7.94 16.34
C LYS A 149 -1.21 -8.22 15.74
N HIS A 150 -1.65 -7.42 14.76
CA HIS A 150 -2.90 -7.68 14.05
C HIS A 150 -2.89 -9.02 13.32
N MET A 151 -1.78 -9.34 12.63
CA MET A 151 -1.62 -10.62 11.94
C MET A 151 -1.61 -11.80 12.92
N ALA A 152 -0.89 -11.68 14.04
CA ALA A 152 -0.87 -12.73 15.06
C ALA A 152 -2.27 -13.03 15.61
N LYS A 153 -3.08 -11.98 15.81
CA LYS A 153 -4.48 -12.14 16.24
C LYS A 153 -5.31 -12.89 15.20
N VAL A 154 -5.19 -12.53 13.92
CA VAL A 154 -5.94 -13.18 12.81
C VAL A 154 -5.52 -14.64 12.65
N ILE A 155 -4.20 -14.90 12.66
CA ILE A 155 -3.63 -16.24 12.46
C ILE A 155 -3.84 -17.12 13.71
N GLY A 156 -3.94 -16.50 14.89
CA GLY A 156 -3.89 -17.19 16.19
C GLY A 156 -2.47 -17.66 16.50
N TYR A 157 -1.45 -16.88 16.17
CA TYR A 157 -0.07 -17.12 16.54
C TYR A 157 0.20 -16.58 17.93
N LEU A 158 0.78 -17.42 18.80
CA LEU A 158 1.01 -17.15 20.22
C LEU A 158 2.50 -16.98 20.58
N GLY A 159 3.40 -17.12 19.60
CA GLY A 159 4.83 -16.94 19.82
C GLY A 159 5.24 -15.47 19.97
N GLU A 160 6.51 -15.25 20.25
CA GLU A 160 7.09 -13.93 20.49
C GLU A 160 7.54 -13.23 19.18
N PHE A 161 7.78 -11.91 19.27
CA PHE A 161 8.38 -11.13 18.20
C PHE A 161 9.81 -10.73 18.60
N GLN A 162 10.78 -11.09 17.75
CA GLN A 162 12.19 -10.73 17.94
C GLN A 162 12.61 -9.71 16.89
N HIS A 163 13.28 -8.63 17.32
CA HIS A 163 13.74 -7.58 16.43
C HIS A 163 15.17 -7.85 15.93
N ASP A 164 15.34 -7.90 14.59
CA ASP A 164 16.67 -7.98 13.98
C ASP A 164 17.13 -6.59 13.58
N MET A 165 17.90 -5.96 14.44
CA MET A 165 18.44 -4.61 14.25
C MET A 165 19.53 -4.54 13.17
N SER A 166 20.01 -5.66 12.64
CA SER A 166 20.98 -5.70 11.54
C SER A 166 20.32 -5.44 10.17
N LYS A 167 18.99 -5.53 10.10
CA LYS A 167 18.22 -5.33 8.87
C LYS A 167 17.81 -3.87 8.69
N PRO A 168 17.76 -3.39 7.44
CA PRO A 168 17.36 -2.00 7.15
C PRO A 168 15.90 -1.76 7.55
N VAL A 169 15.64 -0.61 8.17
CA VAL A 169 14.29 -0.17 8.56
C VAL A 169 13.51 0.42 7.38
N GLY A 170 14.22 0.89 6.34
CA GLY A 170 13.62 1.65 5.25
C GLY A 170 13.12 3.03 5.70
N ARG A 171 12.17 3.62 4.98
CA ARG A 171 11.57 4.90 5.36
C ARG A 171 10.81 4.78 6.68
N LEU A 172 10.97 5.76 7.58
CA LEU A 172 10.27 5.76 8.87
C LEU A 172 8.76 5.97 8.73
N ARG A 173 8.33 6.77 7.73
CA ARG A 173 6.92 7.07 7.49
C ARG A 173 6.63 7.13 5.99
N ARG A 174 5.48 6.60 5.60
CA ARG A 174 4.93 6.70 4.25
C ARG A 174 3.42 6.65 4.31
N CYS A 175 2.80 7.82 4.33
CA CYS A 175 1.34 7.99 4.29
C CYS A 175 0.97 9.07 3.30
N LEU A 176 -0.25 9.02 2.80
CA LEU A 176 -0.77 9.91 1.80
C LEU A 176 -1.57 11.07 2.42
N ASP A 177 -1.50 12.22 1.79
CA ASP A 177 -2.46 13.29 2.02
C ASP A 177 -3.75 12.94 1.25
N LEU A 178 -4.85 12.75 1.96
CA LEU A 178 -6.11 12.29 1.41
C LEU A 178 -7.17 13.38 1.27
N ARG A 179 -6.80 14.66 1.36
CA ARG A 179 -7.75 15.78 1.32
C ARG A 179 -8.62 15.77 0.06
N HIS A 180 -8.09 15.39 -1.11
CA HIS A 180 -8.88 15.26 -2.33
C HIS A 180 -9.90 14.12 -2.22
N GLN A 181 -9.48 12.95 -1.75
CA GLN A 181 -10.36 11.80 -1.51
C GLN A 181 -11.50 12.16 -0.55
N GLU A 182 -11.16 12.80 0.58
CA GLU A 182 -12.12 13.23 1.59
C GLU A 182 -13.12 14.24 1.04
N SER A 183 -12.66 15.21 0.21
CA SER A 183 -13.54 16.21 -0.41
C SER A 183 -14.56 15.61 -1.39
N LEU A 184 -14.25 14.45 -1.98
CA LEU A 184 -15.15 13.69 -2.84
C LEU A 184 -16.16 12.85 -2.05
N GLY A 185 -15.97 12.69 -0.73
CA GLY A 185 -16.87 11.95 0.14
C GLY A 185 -16.71 10.43 0.08
N TRP A 186 -15.61 9.91 -0.50
CA TRP A 186 -15.32 8.49 -0.48
C TRP A 186 -14.37 8.10 0.67
N SER A 187 -14.62 6.94 1.28
CA SER A 187 -13.75 6.31 2.27
C SER A 187 -13.77 4.79 2.12
N PRO A 188 -12.68 4.09 2.52
CA PRO A 188 -12.66 2.63 2.55
C PRO A 188 -13.81 2.07 3.39
N LYS A 189 -14.40 0.95 2.94
CA LYS A 189 -15.55 0.32 3.58
C LYS A 189 -15.15 -0.83 4.51
N THR A 190 -13.94 -1.37 4.33
CA THR A 190 -13.48 -2.56 5.04
C THR A 190 -12.49 -2.17 6.14
N ALA A 191 -12.79 -2.53 7.39
CA ALA A 191 -11.84 -2.32 8.47
C ALA A 191 -10.57 -3.15 8.25
N PHE A 192 -9.41 -2.61 8.66
CA PHE A 192 -8.11 -3.27 8.43
C PHE A 192 -8.05 -4.70 8.98
N GLN A 193 -8.66 -4.94 10.14
CA GLN A 193 -8.71 -6.26 10.75
C GLN A 193 -9.51 -7.25 9.91
N ASP A 194 -10.70 -6.84 9.42
CA ASP A 194 -11.56 -7.68 8.58
C ASP A 194 -10.90 -7.98 7.23
N ALA A 195 -10.23 -6.97 6.65
CA ALA A 195 -9.46 -7.13 5.41
C ALA A 195 -8.30 -8.12 5.58
N LEU A 196 -7.62 -8.12 6.74
CA LEU A 196 -6.59 -9.11 7.05
C LEU A 196 -7.17 -10.53 7.19
N GLU A 197 -8.30 -10.69 7.84
CA GLU A 197 -8.99 -11.97 7.99
C GLU A 197 -9.37 -12.56 6.62
N LEU A 198 -9.99 -11.75 5.77
CA LEU A 198 -10.35 -12.15 4.39
C LEU A 198 -9.12 -12.51 3.54
N THR A 199 -8.03 -11.74 3.69
CA THR A 199 -6.77 -11.99 2.99
C THR A 199 -6.11 -13.29 3.47
N TYR A 200 -6.09 -13.52 4.77
CA TYR A 200 -5.54 -14.73 5.37
C TYR A 200 -6.35 -15.98 4.99
N ASP A 201 -7.67 -15.90 5.01
CA ASP A 201 -8.54 -16.99 4.59
C ASP A 201 -8.35 -17.36 3.11
N TYR A 202 -8.14 -16.36 2.25
CA TYR A 202 -7.80 -16.59 0.86
C TYR A 202 -6.43 -17.27 0.72
N MET A 203 -5.40 -16.70 1.37
CA MET A 203 -4.03 -17.25 1.35
C MET A 203 -4.03 -18.72 1.79
N ARG A 204 -4.64 -19.03 2.92
CA ARG A 204 -4.71 -20.39 3.46
C ARG A 204 -5.29 -21.39 2.45
N ARG A 205 -6.41 -21.03 1.80
CA ARG A 205 -7.05 -21.88 0.79
C ARG A 205 -6.22 -22.01 -0.49
N SER A 206 -5.34 -21.06 -0.80
CA SER A 206 -4.47 -21.11 -1.97
C SER A 206 -3.19 -21.90 -1.75
N LEU A 207 -2.85 -22.23 -0.48
CA LEU A 207 -1.71 -23.04 -0.10
C LEU A 207 -2.07 -24.55 0.09
N GLU A 208 -3.37 -24.85 0.20
CA GLU A 208 -3.93 -26.22 0.21
C GLU A 208 -4.01 -26.78 -1.21
#